data_b025b5df16812ac141ed5833991db2f6
#
_entry.id   b025b5df16812ac141ed5833991db2f6
#
_cell.length_a   1.000
_cell.length_b   1.000
_cell.length_c   1.000
_cell.angle_alpha   90.00
_cell.angle_beta   90.00
_cell.angle_gamma   90.00
#
_symmetry.space_group_name_H-M   'P 1'
#
loop_
_entity.id
_entity.type
_entity.pdbx_description
1 polymer ?
#
loop_
_entity_poly.entity_id
_entity_poly.type
_entity_poly.pdbx_seq_one_letter_code
_entity_poly.pdbx_strand_id
1 'polypeptide(L)'
;MSKRVLIMNTGGTLASVAREHGLTPGLTTESMERELHIVAGEAQLTMQEFSSLDSANIFPEDWARLAQAISLQREYFDGVVVIHGTDTLAYTSSMLSYMLQNINIPVVITGSQLSISNPVADAMENLRCAIYMAQSGCPGVFVAFNRKVMLGCRASKVRSLSFDAFDSINCENVAEISSIGMKINRRMLPVKKGVFRLQDRYCPDVAVIKLFPGMHREVLRMYAEKGYKAFYIEAFGLGGMPFLKHDFISEIRSLIENGATFLVGTQCRFEGSSLEVYETGRRALEAGAIQAYDMTSEAAVTKLMWVLGQTDDPQEIREYFHLSLCGEVSIP
;
A
#
# COMPACT_ATOMS: atom_id res chain seq x y z
N MET A 1 24.27 11.54 18.43
CA MET A 1 23.62 10.44 19.16
C MET A 1 23.25 9.37 18.17
N SER A 2 23.48 8.10 18.49
CA SER A 2 23.06 6.96 17.68
C SER A 2 21.53 6.94 17.54
N LYS A 3 21.02 6.67 16.34
CA LYS A 3 19.59 6.60 16.07
C LYS A 3 18.98 5.28 16.57
N ARG A 4 17.83 5.34 17.23
CA ARG A 4 17.09 4.17 17.70
C ARG A 4 16.08 3.74 16.65
N VAL A 5 16.23 2.53 16.13
CA VAL A 5 15.33 1.97 15.10
C VAL A 5 14.66 0.72 15.64
N LEU A 6 13.32 0.71 15.62
CA LEU A 6 12.52 -0.48 15.93
C LEU A 6 12.33 -1.31 14.66
N ILE A 7 12.60 -2.60 14.74
CA ILE A 7 12.31 -3.57 13.70
C ILE A 7 11.13 -4.43 14.15
N MET A 8 10.01 -4.34 13.45
CA MET A 8 8.81 -5.12 13.71
C MET A 8 8.73 -6.25 12.69
N ASN A 9 8.80 -7.50 13.14
CA ASN A 9 8.68 -8.66 12.28
C ASN A 9 7.21 -9.10 12.20
N THR A 10 6.63 -9.09 11.00
CA THR A 10 5.27 -9.59 10.74
C THR A 10 5.27 -10.97 10.07
N GLY A 11 6.44 -11.53 9.77
CA GLY A 11 6.59 -12.78 9.03
C GLY A 11 7.08 -12.57 7.59
N GLY A 12 6.61 -13.41 6.68
CA GLY A 12 6.99 -13.39 5.27
C GLY A 12 8.29 -14.15 4.95
N THR A 13 8.67 -14.13 3.67
CA THR A 13 9.79 -14.92 3.12
C THR A 13 11.14 -14.61 3.76
N LEU A 14 11.39 -13.35 4.13
CA LEU A 14 12.64 -12.93 4.75
C LEU A 14 12.93 -13.75 6.02
N ALA A 15 11.91 -13.94 6.86
CA ALA A 15 11.98 -14.69 8.11
C ALA A 15 11.62 -16.18 7.94
N SER A 16 11.51 -16.70 6.73
CA SER A 16 11.07 -18.08 6.45
C SER A 16 12.23 -19.07 6.39
N VAL A 17 11.92 -20.31 6.74
CA VAL A 17 12.81 -21.49 6.55
C VAL A 17 12.14 -22.49 5.62
N ALA A 18 12.96 -23.25 4.86
CA ALA A 18 12.46 -24.32 4.00
C ALA A 18 11.97 -25.51 4.83
N ARG A 19 10.74 -25.98 4.58
CA ARG A 19 10.14 -27.20 5.16
C ARG A 19 9.54 -28.08 4.08
N GLU A 20 9.06 -29.29 4.44
CA GLU A 20 8.50 -30.27 3.49
C GLU A 20 7.36 -29.75 2.61
N HIS A 21 6.58 -28.78 3.10
CA HIS A 21 5.43 -28.17 2.39
C HIS A 21 5.71 -26.75 1.86
N GLY A 22 7.00 -26.36 1.74
CA GLY A 22 7.40 -25.05 1.24
C GLY A 22 8.07 -24.16 2.29
N LEU A 23 8.19 -22.87 1.98
CA LEU A 23 8.73 -21.87 2.90
C LEU A 23 7.69 -21.53 3.97
N THR A 24 8.08 -21.65 5.25
CA THR A 24 7.22 -21.24 6.38
C THR A 24 7.98 -20.28 7.28
N PRO A 25 7.31 -19.27 7.90
CA PRO A 25 7.94 -18.42 8.90
C PRO A 25 8.60 -19.28 9.99
N GLY A 26 9.87 -19.02 10.33
CA GLY A 26 10.57 -19.91 11.26
C GLY A 26 11.96 -19.44 11.70
N LEU A 27 12.43 -18.27 11.26
CA LEU A 27 13.63 -17.67 11.84
C LEU A 27 13.29 -17.04 13.18
N THR A 28 14.06 -17.39 14.21
CA THR A 28 13.94 -16.78 15.53
C THR A 28 14.54 -15.39 15.53
N THR A 29 14.05 -14.54 16.43
CA THR A 29 14.58 -13.19 16.67
C THR A 29 16.11 -13.23 16.89
N GLU A 30 16.61 -14.21 17.64
CA GLU A 30 18.05 -14.38 17.93
C GLU A 30 18.91 -14.67 16.68
N SER A 31 18.38 -15.44 15.72
CA SER A 31 19.12 -15.71 14.47
C SER A 31 19.17 -14.48 13.56
N MET A 32 18.10 -13.67 13.57
CA MET A 32 18.06 -12.41 12.84
C MET A 32 18.91 -11.32 13.48
N GLU A 33 18.98 -11.25 14.80
CA GLU A 33 19.81 -10.26 15.51
C GLU A 33 21.28 -10.32 15.10
N ARG A 34 21.84 -11.52 14.93
CA ARG A 34 23.22 -11.69 14.46
C ARG A 34 23.47 -11.07 13.09
N GLU A 35 22.55 -11.26 12.17
CA GLU A 35 22.65 -10.69 10.81
C GLU A 35 22.40 -9.17 10.84
N LEU A 36 21.49 -8.71 11.70
CA LEU A 36 21.18 -7.30 11.87
C LEU A 36 22.36 -6.48 12.42
N HIS A 37 23.20 -7.05 13.28
CA HIS A 37 24.42 -6.37 13.73
C HIS A 37 25.34 -5.97 12.56
N ILE A 38 25.35 -6.75 11.47
CA ILE A 38 26.15 -6.45 10.28
C ILE A 38 25.58 -5.23 9.51
N VAL A 39 24.26 -5.02 9.56
CA VAL A 39 23.57 -3.96 8.81
C VAL A 39 23.25 -2.72 9.65
N ALA A 40 23.37 -2.81 10.97
CA ALA A 40 23.00 -1.74 11.90
C ALA A 40 23.78 -0.44 11.68
N GLY A 41 25.05 -0.54 11.24
CA GLY A 41 25.94 0.62 11.24
C GLY A 41 26.08 1.19 12.65
N GLU A 42 25.77 2.49 12.80
CA GLU A 42 25.77 3.19 14.09
C GLU A 42 24.42 3.18 14.82
N ALA A 43 23.37 2.57 14.22
CA ALA A 43 22.03 2.55 14.81
C ALA A 43 21.92 1.56 15.97
N GLN A 44 21.14 1.93 16.96
CA GLN A 44 20.67 1.00 18.00
C GLN A 44 19.39 0.33 17.51
N LEU A 45 19.49 -0.95 17.19
CA LEU A 45 18.35 -1.73 16.71
C LEU A 45 17.66 -2.43 17.89
N THR A 46 16.34 -2.35 17.90
CA THR A 46 15.47 -3.14 18.79
C THR A 46 14.55 -3.97 17.92
N MET A 47 14.49 -5.28 18.15
CA MET A 47 13.64 -6.19 17.41
C MET A 47 12.41 -6.57 18.22
N GLN A 48 11.25 -6.58 17.56
CA GLN A 48 9.97 -6.98 18.13
C GLN A 48 9.26 -7.94 17.19
N GLU A 49 8.89 -9.10 17.68
CA GLU A 49 7.96 -9.98 16.98
C GLU A 49 6.55 -9.39 17.08
N PHE A 50 5.93 -9.12 15.94
CA PHE A 50 4.56 -8.62 15.89
C PHE A 50 3.58 -9.74 15.51
N SER A 51 3.92 -10.50 14.49
CA SER A 51 3.19 -11.69 14.04
C SER A 51 4.11 -12.59 13.23
N SER A 52 3.65 -13.77 12.85
CA SER A 52 4.39 -14.72 12.03
C SER A 52 3.48 -15.25 10.92
N LEU A 53 3.02 -14.35 10.06
CA LEU A 53 2.06 -14.66 8.99
C LEU A 53 2.74 -14.69 7.62
N ASP A 54 2.28 -15.58 6.75
CA ASP A 54 2.43 -15.37 5.32
C ASP A 54 1.55 -14.16 4.93
N SER A 55 2.08 -13.25 4.12
CA SER A 55 1.37 -12.02 3.77
C SER A 55 0.04 -12.24 3.03
N ALA A 56 -0.13 -13.39 2.39
CA ALA A 56 -1.42 -13.78 1.80
C ALA A 56 -2.54 -13.96 2.84
N ASN A 57 -2.19 -14.10 4.11
CA ASN A 57 -3.11 -14.26 5.24
C ASN A 57 -3.26 -12.98 6.08
N ILE A 58 -2.77 -11.84 5.60
CA ILE A 58 -2.95 -10.54 6.27
C ILE A 58 -4.31 -9.97 5.87
N PHE A 59 -5.07 -9.55 6.88
CA PHE A 59 -6.38 -8.93 6.74
C PHE A 59 -6.39 -7.49 7.28
N PRO A 60 -7.44 -6.70 7.01
CA PRO A 60 -7.51 -5.29 7.45
C PRO A 60 -7.36 -5.07 8.96
N GLU A 61 -7.78 -6.00 9.80
CA GLU A 61 -7.56 -5.96 11.26
C GLU A 61 -6.09 -6.01 11.65
N ASP A 62 -5.24 -6.69 10.88
CA ASP A 62 -3.80 -6.73 11.12
C ASP A 62 -3.16 -5.38 10.80
N TRP A 63 -3.64 -4.67 9.77
CA TRP A 63 -3.19 -3.31 9.48
C TRP A 63 -3.52 -2.34 10.60
N ALA A 64 -4.75 -2.40 11.15
CA ALA A 64 -5.16 -1.56 12.28
C ALA A 64 -4.29 -1.83 13.52
N ARG A 65 -4.06 -3.10 13.86
CA ARG A 65 -3.18 -3.51 14.97
C ARG A 65 -1.75 -3.03 14.76
N LEU A 66 -1.22 -3.13 13.54
CA LEU A 66 0.12 -2.68 13.20
C LEU A 66 0.24 -1.15 13.30
N ALA A 67 -0.74 -0.41 12.80
CA ALA A 67 -0.80 1.04 12.92
C ALA A 67 -0.86 1.50 14.39
N GLN A 68 -1.67 0.85 15.22
CA GLN A 68 -1.73 1.09 16.67
C GLN A 68 -0.37 0.85 17.34
N ALA A 69 0.27 -0.28 17.05
CA ALA A 69 1.58 -0.62 17.61
C ALA A 69 2.64 0.42 17.20
N ILE A 70 2.72 0.81 15.93
CA ILE A 70 3.63 1.86 15.45
C ILE A 70 3.34 3.19 16.14
N SER A 71 2.07 3.55 16.28
CA SER A 71 1.64 4.79 16.95
C SER A 71 2.15 4.88 18.40
N LEU A 72 2.14 3.79 19.14
CA LEU A 72 2.64 3.73 20.52
C LEU A 72 4.18 3.84 20.59
N GLN A 73 4.88 3.33 19.60
CA GLN A 73 6.35 3.27 19.59
C GLN A 73 7.02 4.55 19.03
N ARG A 74 6.29 5.38 18.26
CA ARG A 74 6.85 6.54 17.57
C ARG A 74 7.51 7.61 18.46
N GLU A 75 7.21 7.63 19.76
CA GLU A 75 7.86 8.56 20.72
C GLU A 75 9.18 8.03 21.29
N TYR A 76 9.41 6.72 21.15
CA TYR A 76 10.59 6.06 21.72
C TYR A 76 11.67 5.76 20.69
N PHE A 77 11.33 5.76 19.39
CA PHE A 77 12.23 5.42 18.29
C PHE A 77 12.31 6.55 17.26
N ASP A 78 13.47 6.67 16.63
CA ASP A 78 13.71 7.64 15.55
C ASP A 78 13.18 7.15 14.19
N GLY A 79 12.89 5.86 14.06
CA GLY A 79 12.29 5.24 12.89
C GLY A 79 11.83 3.80 13.16
N VAL A 80 10.95 3.30 12.30
CA VAL A 80 10.42 1.93 12.37
C VAL A 80 10.68 1.24 11.04
N VAL A 81 11.17 0.00 11.10
CA VAL A 81 11.23 -0.92 9.95
C VAL A 81 10.23 -2.04 10.18
N VAL A 82 9.39 -2.32 9.20
CA VAL A 82 8.44 -3.45 9.21
C VAL A 82 8.91 -4.49 8.21
N ILE A 83 9.27 -5.67 8.70
CA ILE A 83 9.56 -6.84 7.86
C ILE A 83 8.23 -7.50 7.50
N HIS A 84 7.98 -7.67 6.21
CA HIS A 84 6.68 -8.09 5.68
C HIS A 84 6.86 -9.06 4.49
N GLY A 85 5.90 -9.94 4.28
CA GLY A 85 5.86 -10.75 3.06
C GLY A 85 5.51 -9.91 1.83
N THR A 86 6.11 -10.24 0.67
CA THR A 86 6.08 -9.37 -0.50
C THR A 86 4.71 -9.28 -1.20
N ASP A 87 3.81 -10.27 -1.03
CA ASP A 87 2.59 -10.36 -1.85
C ASP A 87 1.57 -9.27 -1.54
N THR A 88 1.41 -8.91 -0.26
CA THR A 88 0.48 -7.85 0.15
C THR A 88 1.16 -6.63 0.75
N LEU A 89 2.50 -6.54 0.62
CA LEU A 89 3.30 -5.43 1.14
C LEU A 89 2.79 -4.06 0.67
N ALA A 90 2.43 -3.94 -0.61
CA ALA A 90 1.93 -2.69 -1.20
C ALA A 90 0.56 -2.27 -0.64
N TYR A 91 -0.31 -3.22 -0.31
CA TYR A 91 -1.57 -2.94 0.39
C TYR A 91 -1.33 -2.46 1.82
N THR A 92 -0.47 -3.16 2.56
CA THR A 92 -0.09 -2.79 3.94
C THR A 92 0.54 -1.41 3.98
N SER A 93 1.49 -1.11 3.11
CA SER A 93 2.16 0.20 3.06
C SER A 93 1.20 1.34 2.68
N SER A 94 0.27 1.08 1.76
CA SER A 94 -0.77 2.04 1.39
C SER A 94 -1.72 2.30 2.56
N MET A 95 -2.24 1.26 3.20
CA MET A 95 -3.16 1.42 4.34
C MET A 95 -2.48 2.14 5.52
N LEU A 96 -1.25 1.78 5.86
CA LEU A 96 -0.50 2.47 6.90
C LEU A 96 -0.26 3.95 6.58
N SER A 97 -0.11 4.31 5.29
CA SER A 97 0.02 5.71 4.86
C SER A 97 -1.24 6.52 5.17
N TYR A 98 -2.42 5.91 5.13
CA TYR A 98 -3.69 6.55 5.51
C TYR A 98 -3.95 6.53 7.02
N MET A 99 -3.66 5.41 7.69
CA MET A 99 -3.92 5.26 9.12
C MET A 99 -2.97 6.09 9.99
N LEU A 100 -1.70 6.26 9.58
CA LEU A 100 -0.66 6.99 10.31
C LEU A 100 -0.53 8.44 9.80
N GLN A 101 -1.61 9.20 9.81
CA GLN A 101 -1.62 10.56 9.26
C GLN A 101 -0.62 11.48 9.96
N ASN A 102 0.19 12.17 9.15
CA ASN A 102 1.23 13.10 9.64
C ASN A 102 2.24 12.46 10.61
N ILE A 103 2.52 11.16 10.44
CA ILE A 103 3.54 10.48 11.23
C ILE A 103 4.83 11.30 11.27
N ASN A 104 5.47 11.40 12.44
CA ASN A 104 6.62 12.28 12.67
C ASN A 104 7.98 11.58 12.53
N ILE A 105 7.98 10.29 12.26
CA ILE A 105 9.17 9.46 12.02
C ILE A 105 9.02 8.69 10.70
N PRO A 106 10.11 8.21 10.09
CA PRO A 106 10.03 7.27 8.97
C PRO A 106 9.53 5.90 9.44
N VAL A 107 8.55 5.34 8.71
CA VAL A 107 8.07 3.96 8.82
C VAL A 107 8.37 3.29 7.49
N VAL A 108 9.24 2.30 7.48
CA VAL A 108 9.77 1.69 6.25
C VAL A 108 9.41 0.22 6.22
N ILE A 109 8.59 -0.16 5.25
CA ILE A 109 8.19 -1.55 5.03
C ILE A 109 9.17 -2.19 4.04
N THR A 110 9.61 -3.41 4.34
CA THR A 110 10.51 -4.17 3.48
C THR A 110 10.22 -5.66 3.57
N GLY A 111 10.83 -6.42 2.68
CA GLY A 111 10.75 -7.88 2.62
C GLY A 111 11.82 -8.44 1.71
N SER A 112 11.72 -9.69 1.31
CA SER A 112 12.62 -10.29 0.33
C SER A 112 11.92 -11.34 -0.52
N GLN A 113 12.48 -11.59 -1.71
CA GLN A 113 12.06 -12.69 -2.59
C GLN A 113 12.62 -14.04 -2.13
N LEU A 114 13.79 -14.02 -1.49
CA LEU A 114 14.41 -15.22 -0.91
C LEU A 114 14.61 -15.05 0.61
N SER A 115 14.58 -16.20 1.31
CA SER A 115 14.89 -16.23 2.74
C SER A 115 16.31 -15.75 3.02
N ILE A 116 16.51 -15.06 4.13
CA ILE A 116 17.83 -14.57 4.58
C ILE A 116 18.89 -15.69 4.70
N SER A 117 18.48 -16.93 4.90
CA SER A 117 19.37 -18.09 4.93
C SER A 117 19.88 -18.51 3.56
N ASN A 118 19.34 -17.98 2.46
CA ASN A 118 19.83 -18.28 1.12
C ASN A 118 21.05 -17.41 0.78
N PRO A 119 22.17 -17.97 0.35
CA PRO A 119 23.41 -17.21 0.08
C PRO A 119 23.29 -16.09 -0.95
N VAL A 120 22.30 -16.16 -1.85
CA VAL A 120 22.04 -15.15 -2.89
C VAL A 120 20.81 -14.30 -2.61
N ALA A 121 20.31 -14.30 -1.34
CA ALA A 121 19.11 -13.57 -0.96
C ALA A 121 19.29 -12.05 -1.07
N ASP A 122 18.22 -11.39 -1.49
CA ASP A 122 18.06 -9.94 -1.48
C ASP A 122 17.75 -9.35 -0.07
N ALA A 123 17.53 -10.23 0.91
CA ALA A 123 17.06 -9.89 2.25
C ALA A 123 17.93 -8.84 2.96
N MET A 124 19.26 -9.08 3.03
CA MET A 124 20.19 -8.20 3.74
C MET A 124 20.33 -6.83 3.06
N GLU A 125 20.25 -6.78 1.75
CA GLU A 125 20.31 -5.53 1.01
C GLU A 125 19.04 -4.70 1.22
N ASN A 126 17.87 -5.33 1.17
CA ASN A 126 16.60 -4.69 1.42
C ASN A 126 16.49 -4.18 2.86
N LEU A 127 16.91 -4.99 3.86
CA LEU A 127 16.98 -4.57 5.26
C LEU A 127 17.92 -3.38 5.47
N ARG A 128 19.11 -3.42 4.87
CA ARG A 128 20.07 -2.31 4.94
C ARG A 128 19.45 -1.03 4.38
N CYS A 129 18.83 -1.11 3.22
CA CYS A 129 18.12 0.02 2.61
C CYS A 129 17.03 0.59 3.53
N ALA A 130 16.21 -0.29 4.13
CA ALA A 130 15.13 0.09 5.04
C ALA A 130 15.67 0.76 6.32
N ILE A 131 16.71 0.20 6.94
CA ILE A 131 17.33 0.75 8.15
C ILE A 131 17.96 2.13 7.86
N TYR A 132 18.65 2.31 6.74
CA TYR A 132 19.19 3.62 6.35
C TYR A 132 18.09 4.67 6.18
N MET A 133 16.97 4.31 5.52
CA MET A 133 15.84 5.23 5.38
C MET A 133 15.17 5.50 6.74
N ALA A 134 15.05 4.51 7.63
CA ALA A 134 14.50 4.67 8.96
C ALA A 134 15.33 5.64 9.85
N GLN A 135 16.62 5.76 9.59
CA GLN A 135 17.52 6.71 10.29
C GLN A 135 17.50 8.13 9.70
N SER A 136 16.89 8.32 8.51
CA SER A 136 17.00 9.57 7.75
C SER A 136 16.35 10.78 8.40
N GLY A 137 15.43 10.56 9.35
CA GLY A 137 14.57 11.60 9.95
C GLY A 137 13.52 12.15 8.99
N CYS A 138 13.33 11.56 7.80
CA CYS A 138 12.30 11.95 6.84
C CYS A 138 10.98 11.27 7.23
N PRO A 139 9.96 12.01 7.71
CA PRO A 139 8.72 11.42 8.17
C PRO A 139 7.87 10.91 7.01
N GLY A 140 7.17 9.80 7.23
CA GLY A 140 6.27 9.19 6.25
C GLY A 140 6.31 7.68 6.26
N VAL A 141 5.47 7.06 5.44
CA VAL A 141 5.44 5.61 5.22
C VAL A 141 6.06 5.29 3.87
N PHE A 142 7.02 4.38 3.86
CA PHE A 142 7.84 4.06 2.69
C PHE A 142 7.96 2.56 2.48
N VAL A 143 8.27 2.17 1.25
CA VAL A 143 8.68 0.81 0.89
C VAL A 143 10.14 0.86 0.44
N ALA A 144 11.00 0.05 1.05
CA ALA A 144 12.39 -0.11 0.64
C ALA A 144 12.58 -1.50 -0.01
N PHE A 145 12.99 -1.51 -1.28
CA PHE A 145 13.21 -2.75 -2.02
C PHE A 145 14.22 -2.52 -3.16
N ASN A 146 15.15 -3.46 -3.35
CA ASN A 146 16.14 -3.42 -4.43
C ASN A 146 16.83 -2.05 -4.57
N ARG A 147 17.40 -1.52 -3.47
CA ARG A 147 18.10 -0.21 -3.42
C ARG A 147 17.25 1.02 -3.73
N LYS A 148 15.94 0.87 -3.85
CA LYS A 148 14.99 1.94 -4.07
C LYS A 148 14.15 2.16 -2.81
N VAL A 149 13.78 3.39 -2.54
CA VAL A 149 12.78 3.75 -1.52
C VAL A 149 11.64 4.47 -2.22
N MET A 150 10.45 3.96 -2.07
CA MET A 150 9.21 4.43 -2.70
C MET A 150 8.26 4.98 -1.64
N LEU A 151 7.34 5.86 -2.00
CA LEU A 151 6.18 6.16 -1.14
C LEU A 151 5.37 4.89 -0.91
N GLY A 152 4.91 4.66 0.31
CA GLY A 152 4.14 3.48 0.66
C GLY A 152 2.87 3.30 -0.18
N CYS A 153 2.22 4.42 -0.52
CA CYS A 153 1.01 4.47 -1.35
C CYS A 153 1.27 4.52 -2.87
N ARG A 154 2.54 4.47 -3.30
CA ARG A 154 2.93 4.43 -4.73
C ARG A 154 3.64 3.14 -5.10
N ALA A 155 4.03 2.35 -4.13
CA ALA A 155 4.67 1.06 -4.37
C ALA A 155 3.65 0.04 -4.90
N SER A 156 4.05 -0.74 -5.91
CA SER A 156 3.28 -1.87 -6.42
C SER A 156 4.21 -3.04 -6.75
N LYS A 157 3.78 -4.28 -6.46
CA LYS A 157 4.51 -5.50 -6.85
C LYS A 157 4.31 -5.76 -8.34
N VAL A 158 5.33 -5.51 -9.13
CA VAL A 158 5.25 -5.58 -10.60
C VAL A 158 5.86 -6.86 -11.18
N ARG A 159 6.64 -7.61 -10.40
CA ARG A 159 7.26 -8.87 -10.80
C ARG A 159 7.18 -9.91 -9.68
N SER A 160 6.90 -11.14 -10.06
CA SER A 160 6.71 -12.25 -9.11
C SER A 160 8.01 -12.95 -8.71
N LEU A 161 9.04 -12.92 -9.54
CA LEU A 161 10.28 -13.68 -9.35
C LEU A 161 11.53 -12.81 -9.21
N SER A 162 11.57 -11.65 -9.86
CA SER A 162 12.73 -10.77 -9.89
C SER A 162 12.99 -10.13 -8.53
N PHE A 163 14.26 -9.88 -8.20
CA PHE A 163 14.63 -9.04 -7.05
C PHE A 163 14.20 -7.59 -7.25
N ASP A 164 14.05 -7.11 -8.48
CA ASP A 164 13.42 -5.84 -8.81
C ASP A 164 11.89 -6.00 -8.83
N ALA A 165 11.32 -6.46 -7.70
CA ALA A 165 9.92 -6.87 -7.61
C ALA A 165 8.93 -5.71 -7.51
N PHE A 166 9.36 -4.56 -7.00
CA PHE A 166 8.52 -3.38 -6.76
C PHE A 166 8.95 -2.20 -7.60
N ASP A 167 7.97 -1.44 -8.09
CA ASP A 167 8.18 -0.15 -8.74
C ASP A 167 7.31 0.94 -8.08
N SER A 168 7.82 2.19 -8.15
CA SER A 168 7.05 3.38 -7.80
C SER A 168 6.16 3.77 -8.99
N ILE A 169 4.86 3.67 -8.85
CA ILE A 169 3.92 3.90 -9.94
C ILE A 169 3.52 5.37 -10.00
N ASN A 170 3.66 5.97 -11.18
CA ASN A 170 3.31 7.37 -11.46
C ASN A 170 3.99 8.39 -10.53
N CYS A 171 5.13 8.00 -9.94
CA CYS A 171 5.87 8.81 -8.99
C CYS A 171 7.35 8.43 -9.00
N GLU A 172 8.25 9.40 -8.83
CA GLU A 172 9.68 9.13 -8.69
C GLU A 172 9.96 8.42 -7.35
N ASN A 173 11.11 7.72 -7.27
CA ASN A 173 11.58 7.16 -6.02
C ASN A 173 11.88 8.28 -4.99
N VAL A 174 11.53 8.02 -3.73
CA VAL A 174 11.89 8.90 -2.60
C VAL A 174 13.39 8.89 -2.35
N ALA A 175 14.02 7.73 -2.49
CA ALA A 175 15.47 7.62 -2.39
C ALA A 175 16.01 6.44 -3.22
N GLU A 176 17.30 6.52 -3.52
CA GLU A 176 18.05 5.45 -4.17
C GLU A 176 19.41 5.29 -3.52
N ILE A 177 19.88 4.05 -3.40
CA ILE A 177 21.22 3.71 -2.92
C ILE A 177 22.14 3.44 -4.08
N SER A 178 23.28 4.12 -4.10
CA SER A 178 24.37 3.96 -5.05
C SER A 178 25.71 3.82 -4.36
N SER A 179 26.81 3.79 -5.12
CA SER A 179 28.18 3.73 -4.58
C SER A 179 28.56 4.94 -3.71
N ILE A 180 27.84 6.03 -3.81
CA ILE A 180 28.05 7.26 -3.00
C ILE A 180 27.09 7.37 -1.83
N GLY A 181 26.32 6.31 -1.52
CA GLY A 181 25.35 6.27 -0.43
C GLY A 181 23.91 6.48 -0.87
N MET A 182 23.02 6.77 0.08
CA MET A 182 21.60 7.03 -0.17
C MET A 182 21.39 8.49 -0.57
N LYS A 183 20.80 8.69 -1.73
CA LYS A 183 20.37 10.01 -2.21
C LYS A 183 18.86 10.15 -2.04
N ILE A 184 18.42 11.07 -1.18
CA ILE A 184 16.99 11.35 -0.93
C ILE A 184 16.50 12.46 -1.86
N ASN A 185 15.44 12.18 -2.60
CA ASN A 185 14.67 13.15 -3.37
C ASN A 185 13.64 13.84 -2.46
N ARG A 186 14.01 14.96 -1.87
CA ARG A 186 13.17 15.67 -0.90
C ARG A 186 11.84 16.18 -1.46
N ARG A 187 11.71 16.29 -2.79
CA ARG A 187 10.47 16.71 -3.45
C ARG A 187 9.39 15.64 -3.38
N MET A 188 9.80 14.38 -3.24
CA MET A 188 8.90 13.21 -3.15
C MET A 188 8.49 12.88 -1.72
N LEU A 189 8.99 13.59 -0.72
CA LEU A 189 8.58 13.37 0.67
C LEU A 189 7.13 13.84 0.87
N PRO A 190 6.33 13.11 1.67
CA PRO A 190 4.97 13.52 1.98
C PRO A 190 4.93 14.89 2.66
N VAL A 191 4.03 15.74 2.21
CA VAL A 191 3.83 17.06 2.83
C VAL A 191 3.07 16.89 4.13
N LYS A 192 3.69 17.26 5.25
CA LYS A 192 3.05 17.23 6.56
C LYS A 192 1.96 18.31 6.64
N LYS A 193 0.70 17.90 6.87
CA LYS A 193 -0.47 18.78 6.87
C LYS A 193 -1.06 19.00 8.28
N GLY A 194 -0.29 18.73 9.34
CA GLY A 194 -0.79 18.89 10.71
C GLY A 194 -0.03 18.07 11.74
N VAL A 195 -0.68 17.80 12.86
CA VAL A 195 -0.18 16.92 13.92
C VAL A 195 -0.48 15.45 13.58
N PHE A 196 0.29 14.55 14.15
CA PHE A 196 0.03 13.12 14.02
C PHE A 196 -1.38 12.76 14.52
N ARG A 197 -2.07 11.91 13.74
CA ARG A 197 -3.36 11.30 14.11
C ARG A 197 -3.36 9.84 13.70
N LEU A 198 -3.65 8.96 14.64
CA LEU A 198 -3.98 7.58 14.33
C LEU A 198 -5.44 7.51 13.87
N GLN A 199 -5.66 7.02 12.66
CA GLN A 199 -6.99 6.86 12.04
C GLN A 199 -7.14 5.41 11.57
N ASP A 200 -7.29 4.49 12.51
CA ASP A 200 -7.25 3.04 12.32
C ASP A 200 -8.59 2.39 11.99
N ARG A 201 -9.65 3.20 11.83
CA ARG A 201 -10.97 2.70 11.37
C ARG A 201 -10.93 2.40 9.88
N TYR A 202 -11.65 1.38 9.47
CA TYR A 202 -11.80 0.93 8.09
C TYR A 202 -13.12 0.20 7.88
N CYS A 203 -13.55 0.06 6.62
CA CYS A 203 -14.65 -0.80 6.21
C CYS A 203 -14.10 -1.84 5.20
N PRO A 204 -14.18 -3.15 5.47
CA PRO A 204 -13.65 -4.16 4.57
C PRO A 204 -14.58 -4.49 3.39
N ASP A 205 -15.82 -4.00 3.39
CA ASP A 205 -16.88 -4.34 2.44
C ASP A 205 -16.64 -3.67 1.08
N VAL A 206 -15.45 -3.89 0.50
CA VAL A 206 -15.01 -3.34 -0.79
C VAL A 206 -14.73 -4.48 -1.78
N ALA A 207 -15.32 -4.41 -2.97
CA ALA A 207 -15.06 -5.34 -4.06
C ALA A 207 -14.16 -4.71 -5.14
N VAL A 208 -13.22 -5.50 -5.67
CA VAL A 208 -12.42 -5.13 -6.83
C VAL A 208 -12.98 -5.85 -8.06
N ILE A 209 -13.35 -5.09 -9.08
CA ILE A 209 -13.92 -5.63 -10.33
C ILE A 209 -13.01 -5.25 -11.49
N LYS A 210 -12.26 -6.21 -11.99
CA LYS A 210 -11.47 -6.06 -13.20
C LYS A 210 -12.34 -6.39 -14.42
N LEU A 211 -12.66 -5.38 -15.23
CA LEU A 211 -13.50 -5.57 -16.41
C LEU A 211 -12.78 -6.39 -17.48
N PHE A 212 -13.52 -7.23 -18.18
CA PHE A 212 -13.08 -7.93 -19.38
C PHE A 212 -14.21 -8.04 -20.39
N PRO A 213 -13.92 -8.15 -21.71
CA PRO A 213 -14.95 -8.35 -22.73
C PRO A 213 -15.73 -9.64 -22.46
N GLY A 214 -17.05 -9.51 -22.28
CA GLY A 214 -17.94 -10.65 -21.94
C GLY A 214 -18.39 -10.70 -20.47
N MET A 215 -17.87 -9.82 -19.60
CA MET A 215 -18.39 -9.72 -18.24
C MET A 215 -19.84 -9.23 -18.23
N HIS A 216 -20.67 -9.88 -17.43
CA HIS A 216 -22.06 -9.49 -17.21
C HIS A 216 -22.17 -8.44 -16.11
N ARG A 217 -22.97 -7.37 -16.33
CA ARG A 217 -23.14 -6.26 -15.36
C ARG A 217 -23.75 -6.70 -14.03
N GLU A 218 -24.54 -7.77 -14.04
CA GLU A 218 -25.23 -8.33 -12.87
C GLU A 218 -24.25 -8.75 -11.77
N VAL A 219 -22.96 -8.92 -12.08
CA VAL A 219 -21.91 -9.19 -11.08
C VAL A 219 -21.86 -8.09 -10.01
N LEU A 220 -22.08 -6.83 -10.38
CA LEU A 220 -22.08 -5.71 -9.42
C LEU A 220 -23.22 -5.86 -8.40
N ARG A 221 -24.42 -6.20 -8.87
CA ARG A 221 -25.58 -6.43 -8.01
C ARG A 221 -25.37 -7.62 -7.08
N MET A 222 -24.80 -8.72 -7.59
CA MET A 222 -24.49 -9.90 -6.78
C MET A 222 -23.57 -9.58 -5.60
N TYR A 223 -22.55 -8.72 -5.79
CA TYR A 223 -21.71 -8.27 -4.69
C TYR A 223 -22.47 -7.35 -3.73
N ALA A 224 -23.28 -6.39 -4.24
CA ALA A 224 -24.09 -5.51 -3.40
C ALA A 224 -25.07 -6.30 -2.53
N GLU A 225 -25.75 -7.33 -3.09
CA GLU A 225 -26.65 -8.24 -2.36
C GLU A 225 -25.92 -9.06 -1.29
N LYS A 226 -24.60 -9.26 -1.39
CA LYS A 226 -23.75 -9.88 -0.39
C LYS A 226 -23.23 -8.90 0.67
N GLY A 227 -23.62 -7.63 0.61
CA GLY A 227 -23.28 -6.61 1.61
C GLY A 227 -22.05 -5.77 1.28
N TYR A 228 -21.44 -5.91 0.10
CA TYR A 228 -20.38 -5.01 -0.33
C TYR A 228 -20.92 -3.61 -0.55
N LYS A 229 -20.27 -2.61 0.07
CA LYS A 229 -20.70 -1.21 0.08
C LYS A 229 -20.00 -0.35 -0.95
N ALA A 230 -18.84 -0.79 -1.40
CA ALA A 230 -18.06 -0.04 -2.37
C ALA A 230 -17.36 -0.95 -3.39
N PHE A 231 -17.06 -0.36 -4.54
CA PHE A 231 -16.51 -1.04 -5.70
C PHE A 231 -15.35 -0.24 -6.27
N TYR A 232 -14.19 -0.87 -6.39
CA TYR A 232 -13.12 -0.37 -7.22
C TYR A 232 -13.17 -1.05 -8.58
N ILE A 233 -13.41 -0.27 -9.63
CA ILE A 233 -13.52 -0.77 -11.00
C ILE A 233 -12.19 -0.55 -11.73
N GLU A 234 -11.48 -1.62 -12.08
CA GLU A 234 -10.38 -1.59 -13.03
C GLU A 234 -10.95 -1.59 -14.45
N ALA A 235 -11.18 -0.41 -15.00
CA ALA A 235 -11.80 -0.17 -16.30
C ALA A 235 -10.77 -0.22 -17.45
N PHE A 236 -11.23 -0.10 -18.69
CA PHE A 236 -10.39 -0.13 -19.89
C PHE A 236 -9.75 1.23 -20.16
N GLY A 237 -8.49 1.23 -20.61
CA GLY A 237 -7.80 2.43 -21.05
C GLY A 237 -7.91 3.58 -20.04
N LEU A 238 -8.42 4.73 -20.43
CA LEU A 238 -8.60 5.90 -19.56
C LEU A 238 -9.79 5.80 -18.57
N GLY A 239 -10.39 4.62 -18.40
CA GLY A 239 -11.53 4.43 -17.50
C GLY A 239 -12.83 4.10 -18.23
N GLY A 240 -12.74 3.62 -19.47
CA GLY A 240 -13.90 3.24 -20.27
C GLY A 240 -14.53 1.94 -19.80
N MET A 241 -15.88 1.84 -19.92
CA MET A 241 -16.66 0.65 -19.62
C MET A 241 -17.85 0.49 -20.57
N PRO A 242 -18.41 -0.74 -20.72
CA PRO A 242 -19.54 -0.99 -21.62
C PRO A 242 -20.80 -0.22 -21.19
N PHE A 243 -21.51 0.39 -22.15
CA PHE A 243 -22.78 1.10 -21.92
C PHE A 243 -23.86 0.84 -22.99
N LEU A 244 -23.55 0.07 -24.04
CA LEU A 244 -24.52 -0.21 -25.13
C LEU A 244 -25.24 -1.54 -24.94
N LYS A 245 -24.51 -2.64 -24.84
CA LYS A 245 -25.12 -3.96 -24.64
C LYS A 245 -24.87 -4.40 -23.20
N HIS A 246 -24.41 -4.72 -22.43
CA HIS A 246 -24.14 -4.94 -21.02
C HIS A 246 -23.86 -3.60 -20.34
N ASP A 247 -24.93 -2.81 -20.15
CA ASP A 247 -24.85 -1.44 -19.68
C ASP A 247 -24.45 -1.38 -18.17
N PHE A 248 -23.13 -1.34 -17.93
CA PHE A 248 -22.56 -1.19 -16.59
C PHE A 248 -22.91 0.18 -15.98
N ILE A 249 -23.07 1.22 -16.80
CA ILE A 249 -23.37 2.58 -16.32
C ILE A 249 -24.72 2.65 -15.63
N SER A 250 -25.76 2.06 -16.23
CA SER A 250 -27.09 2.00 -15.63
C SER A 250 -27.09 1.19 -14.33
N GLU A 251 -26.33 0.10 -14.26
CA GLU A 251 -26.19 -0.71 -13.04
C GLU A 251 -25.46 0.06 -11.93
N ILE A 252 -24.36 0.74 -12.27
CA ILE A 252 -23.60 1.59 -11.35
C ILE A 252 -24.48 2.71 -10.79
N ARG A 253 -25.24 3.41 -11.66
CA ARG A 253 -26.18 4.46 -11.25
C ARG A 253 -27.19 3.93 -10.22
N SER A 254 -27.84 2.82 -10.55
CA SER A 254 -28.83 2.20 -9.67
C SER A 254 -28.25 1.82 -8.32
N LEU A 255 -27.03 1.28 -8.27
CA LEU A 255 -26.38 0.92 -7.02
C LEU A 255 -25.93 2.14 -6.21
N ILE A 256 -25.49 3.22 -6.86
CA ILE A 256 -25.15 4.49 -6.18
C ILE A 256 -26.40 5.12 -5.56
N GLU A 257 -27.54 5.12 -6.29
CA GLU A 257 -28.82 5.58 -5.75
C GLU A 257 -29.28 4.79 -4.52
N ASN A 258 -28.82 3.54 -4.39
CA ASN A 258 -29.03 2.67 -3.23
C ASN A 258 -27.89 2.73 -2.20
N GLY A 259 -26.98 3.72 -2.27
CA GLY A 259 -25.96 4.01 -1.26
C GLY A 259 -24.61 3.35 -1.49
N ALA A 260 -24.37 2.68 -2.61
CA ALA A 260 -23.06 2.13 -2.93
C ALA A 260 -22.08 3.21 -3.43
N THR A 261 -20.79 3.04 -3.16
CA THR A 261 -19.72 3.90 -3.67
C THR A 261 -18.98 3.20 -4.82
N PHE A 262 -18.74 3.93 -5.91
CA PHE A 262 -17.96 3.43 -7.05
C PHE A 262 -16.75 4.30 -7.31
N LEU A 263 -15.56 3.72 -7.20
CA LEU A 263 -14.28 4.31 -7.57
C LEU A 263 -13.81 3.67 -8.87
N VAL A 264 -13.52 4.46 -9.89
CA VAL A 264 -13.13 3.97 -11.23
C VAL A 264 -11.70 4.36 -11.53
N GLY A 265 -10.86 3.34 -11.71
CA GLY A 265 -9.48 3.45 -12.17
C GLY A 265 -9.29 2.79 -13.54
N THR A 266 -8.06 2.37 -13.81
CA THR A 266 -7.68 1.71 -15.06
C THR A 266 -6.91 0.42 -14.81
N GLN A 267 -6.99 -0.50 -15.76
CA GLN A 267 -6.14 -1.71 -15.80
C GLN A 267 -4.69 -1.40 -16.22
N CYS A 268 -4.47 -0.22 -16.81
CA CYS A 268 -3.14 0.25 -17.16
C CYS A 268 -2.40 0.68 -15.90
N ARG A 269 -1.25 0.09 -15.67
CA ARG A 269 -0.46 0.33 -14.45
C ARG A 269 0.09 1.75 -14.37
N PHE A 270 0.43 2.34 -15.50
CA PHE A 270 1.01 3.67 -15.60
C PHE A 270 0.04 4.66 -16.20
N GLU A 271 0.26 5.97 -15.95
CA GLU A 271 -0.47 7.14 -16.45
C GLU A 271 -1.82 7.39 -15.76
N GLY A 272 -2.55 6.32 -15.38
CA GLY A 272 -3.80 6.46 -14.64
C GLY A 272 -5.05 6.60 -15.51
N SER A 273 -6.18 6.95 -14.89
CA SER A 273 -7.48 7.15 -15.52
C SER A 273 -7.79 8.63 -15.73
N SER A 274 -8.53 8.93 -16.83
CA SER A 274 -9.05 10.26 -17.15
C SER A 274 -10.45 10.10 -17.76
N LEU A 275 -11.46 10.02 -16.88
CA LEU A 275 -12.84 9.67 -17.25
C LEU A 275 -13.51 10.74 -18.13
N GLU A 276 -13.02 11.98 -18.09
CA GLU A 276 -13.58 13.09 -18.83
C GLU A 276 -13.28 13.06 -20.34
N VAL A 277 -12.29 12.27 -20.78
CA VAL A 277 -11.81 12.28 -22.17
C VAL A 277 -12.80 11.63 -23.12
N TYR A 278 -13.34 10.48 -22.75
CA TYR A 278 -14.24 9.71 -23.61
C TYR A 278 -15.67 9.64 -23.06
N GLU A 279 -16.65 9.50 -23.97
CA GLU A 279 -18.08 9.35 -23.60
C GLU A 279 -18.30 8.25 -22.56
N THR A 280 -17.61 7.11 -22.70
CA THR A 280 -17.73 5.96 -21.81
C THR A 280 -17.37 6.32 -20.35
N GLY A 281 -16.32 7.10 -20.15
CA GLY A 281 -15.90 7.57 -18.83
C GLY A 281 -16.82 8.68 -18.28
N ARG A 282 -17.20 9.65 -19.14
CA ARG A 282 -18.12 10.74 -18.74
C ARG A 282 -19.46 10.21 -18.23
N ARG A 283 -20.02 9.20 -18.88
CA ARG A 283 -21.25 8.54 -18.42
C ARG A 283 -21.12 7.93 -17.03
N ALA A 284 -19.93 7.41 -16.68
CA ALA A 284 -19.67 6.91 -15.31
C ALA A 284 -19.64 8.04 -14.28
N LEU A 285 -19.00 9.18 -14.60
CA LEU A 285 -19.03 10.37 -13.74
C LEU A 285 -20.45 10.91 -13.55
N GLU A 286 -21.24 11.01 -14.64
CA GLU A 286 -22.64 11.43 -14.61
C GLU A 286 -23.54 10.45 -13.84
N ALA A 287 -23.17 9.18 -13.78
CA ALA A 287 -23.83 8.19 -12.94
C ALA A 287 -23.47 8.33 -11.44
N GLY A 288 -22.48 9.16 -11.09
CA GLY A 288 -22.05 9.40 -9.72
C GLY A 288 -20.76 8.68 -9.31
N ALA A 289 -20.09 7.97 -10.21
CA ALA A 289 -18.81 7.34 -9.92
C ALA A 289 -17.71 8.38 -9.61
N ILE A 290 -16.71 7.97 -8.85
CA ILE A 290 -15.55 8.77 -8.46
C ILE A 290 -14.35 8.31 -9.29
N GLN A 291 -13.50 9.24 -9.72
CA GLN A 291 -12.29 8.91 -10.47
C GLN A 291 -11.12 8.59 -9.53
N ALA A 292 -10.35 7.53 -9.84
CA ALA A 292 -9.16 7.15 -9.09
C ALA A 292 -7.88 7.88 -9.56
N TYR A 293 -7.94 8.59 -10.68
CA TYR A 293 -6.78 9.28 -11.28
C TYR A 293 -5.59 8.32 -11.51
N ASP A 294 -4.43 8.66 -11.00
CA ASP A 294 -3.17 7.91 -11.16
C ASP A 294 -2.79 7.05 -9.96
N MET A 295 -3.76 6.79 -9.04
CA MET A 295 -3.54 5.88 -7.91
C MET A 295 -3.21 4.47 -8.38
N THR A 296 -2.35 3.78 -7.62
CA THR A 296 -2.21 2.31 -7.78
C THR A 296 -3.50 1.61 -7.35
N SER A 297 -3.74 0.40 -7.84
CA SER A 297 -4.90 -0.40 -7.41
C SER A 297 -4.86 -0.65 -5.89
N GLU A 298 -3.67 -0.92 -5.34
CA GLU A 298 -3.49 -1.15 -3.92
C GLU A 298 -3.83 0.10 -3.09
N ALA A 299 -3.36 1.27 -3.54
CA ALA A 299 -3.68 2.54 -2.87
C ALA A 299 -5.17 2.89 -2.99
N ALA A 300 -5.77 2.68 -4.17
CA ALA A 300 -7.19 2.99 -4.42
C ALA A 300 -8.12 2.14 -3.53
N VAL A 301 -7.87 0.82 -3.48
CA VAL A 301 -8.67 -0.12 -2.67
C VAL A 301 -8.53 0.18 -1.18
N THR A 302 -7.30 0.36 -0.69
CA THR A 302 -7.07 0.65 0.74
C THR A 302 -7.56 2.04 1.14
N LYS A 303 -7.47 3.05 0.25
CA LYS A 303 -8.09 4.36 0.49
C LYS A 303 -9.60 4.24 0.60
N LEU A 304 -10.24 3.45 -0.28
CA LEU A 304 -11.67 3.23 -0.26
C LEU A 304 -12.12 2.57 1.05
N MET A 305 -11.44 1.49 1.48
CA MET A 305 -11.68 0.86 2.78
C MET A 305 -11.51 1.84 3.95
N TRP A 306 -10.43 2.64 3.91
CA TRP A 306 -10.14 3.60 4.97
C TRP A 306 -11.17 4.73 5.01
N VAL A 307 -11.52 5.35 3.88
CA VAL A 307 -12.51 6.44 3.79
C VAL A 307 -13.85 5.99 4.34
N LEU A 308 -14.35 4.82 3.94
CA LEU A 308 -15.60 4.25 4.43
C LEU A 308 -15.55 3.88 5.94
N GLY A 309 -14.38 3.80 6.53
CA GLY A 309 -14.20 3.70 7.98
C GLY A 309 -14.30 5.06 8.69
N GLN A 310 -14.15 6.19 7.98
CA GLN A 310 -14.23 7.53 8.56
C GLN A 310 -15.63 8.10 8.45
N THR A 311 -16.31 7.91 7.32
CA THR A 311 -17.61 8.51 7.01
C THR A 311 -18.43 7.61 6.09
N ASP A 312 -19.76 7.74 6.17
CA ASP A 312 -20.74 7.17 5.23
C ASP A 312 -21.44 8.26 4.39
N ASP A 313 -21.06 9.54 4.56
CA ASP A 313 -21.57 10.65 3.75
C ASP A 313 -20.96 10.61 2.34
N PRO A 314 -21.79 10.47 1.27
CA PRO A 314 -21.31 10.39 -0.10
C PRO A 314 -20.50 11.62 -0.55
N GLN A 315 -20.82 12.81 -0.02
CA GLN A 315 -20.14 14.05 -0.35
C GLN A 315 -18.73 14.07 0.28
N GLU A 316 -18.61 13.72 1.56
CA GLU A 316 -17.32 13.62 2.24
C GLU A 316 -16.45 12.52 1.60
N ILE A 317 -17.03 11.35 1.25
CA ILE A 317 -16.31 10.29 0.53
C ILE A 317 -15.69 10.85 -0.76
N ARG A 318 -16.48 11.57 -1.57
CA ARG A 318 -15.99 12.17 -2.83
C ARG A 318 -14.86 13.17 -2.57
N GLU A 319 -14.99 14.03 -1.55
CA GLU A 319 -13.97 15.02 -1.18
C GLU A 319 -12.63 14.36 -0.82
N TYR A 320 -12.65 13.23 -0.08
CA TYR A 320 -11.43 12.48 0.21
C TYR A 320 -10.68 12.02 -1.05
N PHE A 321 -11.37 11.68 -2.14
CA PHE A 321 -10.74 11.27 -3.39
C PHE A 321 -10.25 12.45 -4.25
N HIS A 322 -10.72 13.67 -3.98
CA HIS A 322 -10.17 14.90 -4.55
C HIS A 322 -9.00 15.48 -3.73
N LEU A 323 -8.54 14.78 -2.70
CA LEU A 323 -7.41 15.17 -1.87
C LEU A 323 -6.29 14.13 -1.97
N SER A 324 -5.06 14.60 -2.11
CA SER A 324 -3.88 13.79 -1.86
C SER A 324 -3.56 13.85 -0.37
N LEU A 325 -3.67 12.72 0.33
CA LEU A 325 -3.43 12.61 1.78
C LEU A 325 -1.95 12.42 2.11
N CYS A 326 -1.28 11.56 1.36
CA CYS A 326 0.09 11.13 1.60
C CYS A 326 0.94 11.02 0.31
N GLY A 327 0.47 11.57 -0.81
CA GLY A 327 1.14 11.49 -2.11
C GLY A 327 0.61 10.38 -3.02
N GLU A 328 -0.50 9.76 -2.65
CA GLU A 328 -1.11 8.62 -3.36
C GLU A 328 -1.73 8.99 -4.71
N VAL A 329 -1.99 10.25 -4.96
CA VAL A 329 -2.63 10.74 -6.20
C VAL A 329 -2.02 12.07 -6.62
N SER A 330 -1.84 12.24 -7.92
CA SER A 330 -1.56 13.53 -8.60
C SER A 330 -2.88 14.01 -9.20
N ILE A 331 -3.43 15.08 -8.64
CA ILE A 331 -4.66 15.70 -9.15
C ILE A 331 -4.24 16.83 -10.08
N PRO A 332 -4.76 16.88 -11.33
CA PRO A 332 -4.46 17.93 -12.30
C PRO A 332 -4.76 19.35 -11.83
#